data_7f4d7b2559b74d41b8709790512508c6
#
_entry.id   7f4d7b2559b74d41b8709790512508c6
#
_cell.length_a   1.000
_cell.length_b   1.000
_cell.length_c   1.000
_cell.angle_alpha   90.00
_cell.angle_beta   90.00
_cell.angle_gamma   90.00
#
_symmetry.space_group_name_H-M   'P 1'
#
loop_
_entity.id
_entity.type
_entity.pdbx_description
1 polymer ?
#
loop_
_entity_poly.entity_id
_entity_poly.type
_entity_poly.pdbx_seq_one_letter_code
_entity_poly.pdbx_strand_id
1 'polypeptide(L)'
;MNRTTVLWVLIVLAVIGFIDAAYLSMNALNSTPLVCDIQGLDKCNAVAESSYSRFMGIPLAVYGLGFYALAIVLIGYLFVRPSRLAAKLLLLVTTLGAAASVYFLYVQVYLIDAICIYCLGSALASFLLFGLTVTTWKRLVPQPPAVIP
;
A
#
# COMPACT_ATOMS: atom_id res chain seq x y z
N MET A 1 21.85 -5.05 -2.45
CA MET A 1 20.77 -5.21 -3.47
C MET A 1 21.03 -4.29 -4.64
N ASN A 2 20.98 -4.81 -5.87
CA ASN A 2 21.06 -4.00 -7.08
C ASN A 2 19.74 -3.20 -7.26
N ARG A 3 19.80 -2.10 -8.05
CA ARG A 3 18.60 -1.30 -8.36
C ARG A 3 17.46 -2.15 -8.91
N THR A 4 17.75 -3.04 -9.83
CA THR A 4 16.77 -3.94 -10.44
C THR A 4 16.11 -4.86 -9.41
N THR A 5 16.88 -5.44 -8.49
CA THR A 5 16.35 -6.27 -7.40
C THR A 5 15.42 -5.47 -6.47
N VAL A 6 15.79 -4.23 -6.16
CA VAL A 6 14.92 -3.34 -5.36
C VAL A 6 13.59 -3.11 -6.06
N LEU A 7 13.62 -2.79 -7.35
CA LEU A 7 12.40 -2.54 -8.12
C LEU A 7 11.52 -3.80 -8.22
N TRP A 8 12.12 -4.99 -8.36
CA TRP A 8 11.38 -6.26 -8.36
C TRP A 8 10.69 -6.52 -7.01
N VAL A 9 11.38 -6.28 -5.90
CA VAL A 9 10.77 -6.44 -4.57
C VAL A 9 9.63 -5.45 -4.37
N LEU A 10 9.82 -4.18 -4.76
CA LEU A 10 8.79 -3.15 -4.67
C LEU A 10 7.56 -3.50 -5.52
N ILE A 11 7.75 -3.98 -6.76
CA ILE A 11 6.61 -4.32 -7.63
C ILE A 11 5.83 -5.52 -7.08
N VAL A 12 6.52 -6.54 -6.57
CA VAL A 12 5.85 -7.71 -5.95
C VAL A 12 5.00 -7.29 -4.74
N LEU A 13 5.55 -6.46 -3.84
CA LEU A 13 4.81 -5.94 -2.69
C LEU A 13 3.60 -5.09 -3.12
N ALA A 14 3.77 -4.24 -4.13
CA ALA A 14 2.69 -3.41 -4.65
C ALA A 14 1.59 -4.25 -5.31
N VAL A 15 1.94 -5.32 -6.03
CA VAL A 15 0.98 -6.26 -6.64
C VAL A 15 0.22 -7.05 -5.57
N ILE A 16 0.89 -7.52 -4.52
CA ILE A 16 0.23 -8.21 -3.40
C ILE A 16 -0.79 -7.28 -2.74
N GLY A 17 -0.39 -6.04 -2.41
CA GLY A 17 -1.31 -5.05 -1.83
C GLY A 17 -2.45 -4.66 -2.78
N PHE A 18 -2.18 -4.61 -4.10
CA PHE A 18 -3.21 -4.35 -5.11
C PHE A 18 -4.26 -5.46 -5.17
N ILE A 19 -3.84 -6.73 -5.15
CA ILE A 19 -4.76 -7.88 -5.16
C ILE A 19 -5.62 -7.88 -3.89
N ASP A 20 -5.02 -7.64 -2.73
CA ASP A 20 -5.72 -7.52 -1.46
C ASP A 20 -6.76 -6.39 -1.49
N ALA A 21 -6.35 -5.19 -1.90
CA ALA A 21 -7.24 -4.04 -2.03
C ALA A 21 -8.35 -4.25 -3.08
N ALA A 22 -8.07 -4.97 -4.17
CA ALA A 22 -9.07 -5.33 -5.18
C ALA A 22 -10.14 -6.27 -4.60
N TYR A 23 -9.70 -7.30 -3.87
CA TYR A 23 -10.62 -8.22 -3.19
C TYR A 23 -11.53 -7.48 -2.19
N LEU A 24 -10.96 -6.64 -1.34
CA LEU A 24 -11.72 -5.82 -0.38
C LEU A 24 -12.68 -4.86 -1.09
N SER A 25 -12.23 -4.21 -2.18
CA SER A 25 -13.05 -3.28 -2.95
C SER A 25 -14.25 -3.95 -3.60
N MET A 26 -14.04 -5.13 -4.20
CA MET A 26 -15.12 -5.91 -4.83
C MET A 26 -16.18 -6.31 -3.81
N ASN A 27 -15.77 -6.82 -2.64
CA ASN A 27 -16.70 -7.19 -1.59
C ASN A 27 -17.47 -5.96 -1.04
N ALA A 28 -16.76 -4.84 -0.81
CA ALA A 28 -17.39 -3.62 -0.30
C ALA A 28 -18.38 -2.98 -1.28
N LEU A 29 -18.14 -3.07 -2.58
CA LEU A 29 -19.03 -2.55 -3.63
C LEU A 29 -20.26 -3.45 -3.86
N ASN A 30 -20.08 -4.76 -3.77
CA ASN A 30 -21.14 -5.75 -3.96
C ASN A 30 -21.90 -6.06 -2.67
N SER A 31 -21.52 -5.47 -1.54
CA SER A 31 -22.09 -5.77 -0.22
C SER A 31 -22.04 -7.28 0.12
N THR A 32 -20.99 -7.95 -0.33
CA THR A 32 -20.75 -9.36 -0.04
C THR A 32 -19.88 -9.51 1.21
N PRO A 33 -20.20 -10.47 2.12
CA PRO A 33 -19.41 -10.66 3.32
C PRO A 33 -18.00 -11.17 2.98
N LEU A 34 -17.01 -10.69 3.75
CA LEU A 34 -15.62 -11.13 3.66
C LEU A 34 -15.48 -12.52 4.30
N VAL A 35 -14.73 -13.40 3.64
CA VAL A 35 -14.37 -14.71 4.21
C VAL A 35 -13.17 -14.50 5.15
N CYS A 36 -13.43 -14.48 6.45
CA CYS A 36 -12.43 -14.35 7.51
C CYS A 36 -12.63 -15.50 8.50
N ASP A 37 -11.77 -16.51 8.45
CA ASP A 37 -11.88 -17.74 9.25
C ASP A 37 -10.62 -17.98 10.11
N ILE A 38 -10.00 -16.90 10.61
CA ILE A 38 -8.84 -16.99 11.50
C ILE A 38 -9.27 -16.54 12.89
N GLN A 39 -9.20 -17.43 13.87
CA GLN A 39 -9.55 -17.14 15.27
C GLN A 39 -8.86 -15.87 15.77
N GLY A 40 -9.65 -14.91 16.28
CA GLY A 40 -9.17 -13.62 16.78
C GLY A 40 -8.95 -12.53 15.71
N LEU A 41 -9.01 -12.86 14.42
CA LEU A 41 -8.92 -11.94 13.28
C LEU A 41 -10.14 -12.08 12.34
N ASP A 42 -11.22 -12.62 12.84
CA ASP A 42 -12.47 -12.95 12.14
C ASP A 42 -13.46 -11.76 12.04
N LYS A 43 -13.12 -10.62 12.61
CA LYS A 43 -14.00 -9.43 12.65
C LYS A 43 -13.91 -8.54 11.39
N CYS A 44 -13.48 -9.07 10.24
CA CYS A 44 -13.35 -8.28 9.01
C CYS A 44 -14.66 -7.62 8.58
N ASN A 45 -15.79 -8.30 8.74
CA ASN A 45 -17.10 -7.75 8.38
C ASN A 45 -17.49 -6.58 9.31
N ALA A 46 -17.17 -6.66 10.60
CA ALA A 46 -17.39 -5.56 11.53
C ALA A 46 -16.59 -4.31 11.13
N VAL A 47 -15.35 -4.48 10.65
CA VAL A 47 -14.53 -3.37 10.12
C VAL A 47 -15.12 -2.85 8.81
N ALA A 48 -15.52 -3.73 7.89
CA ALA A 48 -16.06 -3.37 6.58
C ALA A 48 -17.41 -2.64 6.66
N GLU A 49 -18.24 -2.95 7.66
CA GLU A 49 -19.56 -2.35 7.89
C GLU A 49 -19.50 -1.11 8.79
N SER A 50 -18.35 -0.83 9.40
CA SER A 50 -18.20 0.32 10.28
C SER A 50 -18.37 1.66 9.55
N SER A 51 -18.79 2.70 10.29
CA SER A 51 -18.88 4.07 9.76
C SER A 51 -17.53 4.60 9.23
N TYR A 52 -16.42 4.02 9.68
CA TYR A 52 -15.07 4.38 9.29
C TYR A 52 -14.59 3.67 8.01
N SER A 53 -15.36 2.71 7.49
CA SER A 53 -15.02 1.96 6.27
C SER A 53 -15.23 2.75 4.97
N ARG A 54 -15.89 3.90 5.05
CA ARG A 54 -16.19 4.77 3.90
C ARG A 54 -15.73 6.19 4.13
N PHE A 55 -15.12 6.76 3.11
CA PHE A 55 -14.77 8.17 3.07
C PHE A 55 -15.49 8.82 1.89
N MET A 56 -16.25 9.88 2.12
CA MET A 56 -17.10 10.55 1.11
C MET A 56 -18.02 9.58 0.34
N GLY A 57 -18.53 8.55 1.02
CA GLY A 57 -19.40 7.52 0.43
C GLY A 57 -18.68 6.40 -0.33
N ILE A 58 -17.38 6.53 -0.59
CA ILE A 58 -16.57 5.55 -1.30
C ILE A 58 -15.88 4.62 -0.28
N PRO A 59 -15.91 3.29 -0.46
CA PRO A 59 -15.19 2.37 0.40
C PRO A 59 -13.69 2.67 0.42
N LEU A 60 -13.08 2.64 1.60
CA LEU A 60 -11.64 2.92 1.77
C LEU A 60 -10.73 1.97 0.99
N ALA A 61 -11.18 0.73 0.79
CA ALA A 61 -10.47 -0.24 -0.04
C ALA A 61 -10.24 0.28 -1.48
N VAL A 62 -11.17 1.06 -2.04
CA VAL A 62 -11.02 1.66 -3.38
C VAL A 62 -9.88 2.69 -3.42
N TYR A 63 -9.71 3.46 -2.35
CA TYR A 63 -8.55 4.36 -2.23
C TYR A 63 -7.24 3.57 -2.12
N GLY A 64 -7.25 2.45 -1.37
CA GLY A 64 -6.12 1.51 -1.31
C GLY A 64 -5.78 0.94 -2.68
N LEU A 65 -6.80 0.54 -3.46
CA LEU A 65 -6.63 0.06 -4.83
C LEU A 65 -5.94 1.12 -5.71
N GLY A 66 -6.40 2.37 -5.65
CA GLY A 66 -5.78 3.50 -6.37
C GLY A 66 -4.33 3.76 -5.93
N PHE A 67 -4.06 3.68 -4.64
CA PHE A 67 -2.71 3.80 -4.09
C PHE A 67 -1.75 2.76 -4.64
N TYR A 68 -2.11 1.47 -4.61
CA TYR A 68 -1.26 0.41 -5.13
C TYR A 68 -1.12 0.46 -6.65
N ALA A 69 -2.19 0.80 -7.39
CA ALA A 69 -2.12 1.00 -8.83
C ALA A 69 -1.12 2.10 -9.20
N LEU A 70 -1.17 3.24 -8.51
CA LEU A 70 -0.23 4.35 -8.72
C LEU A 70 1.21 3.94 -8.37
N ALA A 71 1.41 3.20 -7.27
CA ALA A 71 2.73 2.68 -6.91
C ALA A 71 3.28 1.75 -8.01
N ILE A 72 2.46 0.83 -8.53
CA ILE A 72 2.84 -0.08 -9.64
C ILE A 72 3.27 0.72 -10.87
N VAL A 73 2.50 1.73 -11.26
CA VAL A 73 2.83 2.59 -12.42
C VAL A 73 4.15 3.33 -12.22
N LEU A 74 4.37 3.92 -11.04
CA LEU A 74 5.61 4.64 -10.74
C LEU A 74 6.82 3.71 -10.70
N ILE A 75 6.70 2.52 -10.12
CA ILE A 75 7.77 1.51 -10.08
C ILE A 75 8.05 1.00 -11.50
N GLY A 76 7.00 0.71 -12.28
CA GLY A 76 7.13 0.30 -13.69
C GLY A 76 7.83 1.37 -14.53
N TYR A 77 7.50 2.65 -14.34
CA TYR A 77 8.20 3.74 -15.00
C TYR A 77 9.68 3.80 -14.61
N LEU A 78 10.02 3.57 -13.33
CA LEU A 78 11.40 3.51 -12.86
C LEU A 78 12.19 2.33 -13.44
N PHE A 79 11.55 1.23 -13.86
CA PHE A 79 12.23 0.16 -14.60
C PHE A 79 12.74 0.65 -15.95
N VAL A 80 11.92 1.41 -16.67
CA VAL A 80 12.23 1.89 -18.03
C VAL A 80 13.14 3.11 -18.00
N ARG A 81 12.88 4.07 -17.14
CA ARG A 81 13.61 5.35 -17.04
C ARG A 81 13.94 5.71 -15.60
N PRO A 82 15.24 5.80 -15.24
CA PRO A 82 15.62 6.35 -13.96
C PRO A 82 15.28 7.84 -13.92
N SER A 83 14.31 8.21 -13.07
CA SER A 83 13.81 9.59 -12.96
C SER A 83 13.76 10.01 -11.50
N ARG A 84 14.34 11.17 -11.19
CA ARG A 84 14.27 11.76 -9.84
C ARG A 84 12.84 12.13 -9.46
N LEU A 85 12.05 12.61 -10.43
CA LEU A 85 10.66 12.97 -10.18
C LEU A 85 9.82 11.74 -9.83
N ALA A 86 9.92 10.67 -10.62
CA ALA A 86 9.19 9.43 -10.34
C ALA A 86 9.58 8.81 -9.00
N ALA A 87 10.87 8.85 -8.63
CA ALA A 87 11.33 8.39 -7.31
C ALA A 87 10.76 9.26 -6.16
N LYS A 88 10.71 10.59 -6.32
CA LYS A 88 10.09 11.50 -5.35
C LYS A 88 8.59 11.26 -5.21
N LEU A 89 7.89 11.08 -6.33
CA LEU A 89 6.46 10.76 -6.32
C LEU A 89 6.20 9.41 -5.65
N LEU A 90 7.02 8.39 -5.92
CA LEU A 90 6.91 7.09 -5.24
C LEU A 90 7.12 7.24 -3.74
N LEU A 91 8.13 8.01 -3.31
CA LEU A 91 8.35 8.28 -1.89
C LEU A 91 7.15 8.99 -1.26
N LEU A 92 6.62 10.03 -1.92
CA LEU A 92 5.44 10.76 -1.42
C LEU A 92 4.23 9.81 -1.29
N VAL A 93 3.93 9.04 -2.33
CA VAL A 93 2.79 8.11 -2.35
C VAL A 93 2.95 7.06 -1.25
N THR A 94 4.12 6.43 -1.11
CA THR A 94 4.35 5.42 -0.07
C THR A 94 4.34 6.00 1.34
N THR A 95 4.77 7.25 1.54
CA THR A 95 4.67 7.97 2.82
C THR A 95 3.19 8.21 3.19
N LEU A 96 2.39 8.68 2.25
CA LEU A 96 0.95 8.88 2.47
C LEU A 96 0.24 7.54 2.75
N GLY A 97 0.59 6.47 2.04
CA GLY A 97 0.08 5.13 2.27
C GLY A 97 0.42 4.62 3.68
N ALA A 98 1.67 4.78 4.11
CA ALA A 98 2.10 4.39 5.45
C ALA A 98 1.38 5.19 6.55
N ALA A 99 1.23 6.51 6.37
CA ALA A 99 0.50 7.36 7.30
C ALA A 99 -0.98 6.96 7.40
N ALA A 100 -1.64 6.70 6.26
CA ALA A 100 -3.01 6.18 6.22
C ALA A 100 -3.12 4.83 6.92
N SER A 101 -2.16 3.93 6.72
CA SER A 101 -2.12 2.61 7.38
C SER A 101 -2.03 2.74 8.91
N VAL A 102 -1.22 3.66 9.43
CA VAL A 102 -1.16 3.95 10.88
C VAL A 102 -2.52 4.42 11.39
N TYR A 103 -3.16 5.36 10.68
CA TYR A 103 -4.48 5.87 11.05
C TYR A 103 -5.53 4.75 11.09
N PHE A 104 -5.59 3.90 10.05
CA PHE A 104 -6.58 2.82 10.00
C PHE A 104 -6.32 1.71 11.01
N LEU A 105 -5.08 1.40 11.33
CA LEU A 105 -4.76 0.48 12.43
C LEU A 105 -5.24 1.05 13.77
N TYR A 106 -5.03 2.34 14.01
CA TYR A 106 -5.55 3.01 15.19
C TYR A 106 -7.09 2.92 15.27
N VAL A 107 -7.78 3.20 14.16
CA VAL A 107 -9.24 3.10 14.08
C VAL A 107 -9.73 1.68 14.40
N GLN A 108 -9.08 0.66 13.83
CA GLN A 108 -9.46 -0.74 14.07
C GLN A 108 -9.30 -1.14 15.53
N VAL A 109 -8.18 -0.76 16.16
CA VAL A 109 -7.86 -1.19 17.53
C VAL A 109 -8.64 -0.41 18.58
N TYR A 110 -8.77 0.92 18.41
CA TYR A 110 -9.28 1.79 19.47
C TYR A 110 -10.72 2.28 19.25
N LEU A 111 -11.21 2.35 18.02
CA LEU A 111 -12.53 2.88 17.71
C LEU A 111 -13.55 1.80 17.35
N ILE A 112 -13.11 0.73 16.66
CA ILE A 112 -13.99 -0.36 16.23
C ILE A 112 -13.89 -1.56 17.17
N ASP A 113 -12.74 -1.72 17.88
CA ASP A 113 -12.39 -2.92 18.67
C ASP A 113 -12.53 -4.21 17.85
N ALA A 114 -12.09 -4.15 16.60
CA ALA A 114 -12.13 -5.24 15.64
C ALA A 114 -10.93 -5.17 14.71
N ILE A 115 -10.29 -6.32 14.46
CA ILE A 115 -9.11 -6.41 13.61
C ILE A 115 -9.44 -7.23 12.37
N CYS A 116 -9.10 -6.69 11.20
CA CYS A 116 -9.26 -7.33 9.91
C CYS A 116 -7.91 -7.81 9.39
N ILE A 117 -7.78 -9.12 9.11
CA ILE A 117 -6.54 -9.72 8.60
C ILE A 117 -6.10 -9.13 7.25
N TYR A 118 -7.03 -8.89 6.34
CA TYR A 118 -6.75 -8.27 5.04
C TYR A 118 -6.23 -6.84 5.20
N CYS A 119 -6.84 -6.07 6.10
CA CYS A 119 -6.38 -4.71 6.39
C CYS A 119 -4.97 -4.69 7.03
N LEU A 120 -4.64 -5.69 7.87
CA LEU A 120 -3.29 -5.88 8.39
C LEU A 120 -2.29 -6.21 7.28
N GLY A 121 -2.68 -7.10 6.35
CA GLY A 121 -1.86 -7.48 5.19
C GLY A 121 -1.56 -6.26 4.30
N SER A 122 -2.58 -5.48 3.99
CA SER A 122 -2.46 -4.24 3.22
C SER A 122 -1.57 -3.21 3.95
N ALA A 123 -1.77 -3.00 5.25
CA ALA A 123 -0.94 -2.10 6.04
C ALA A 123 0.53 -2.54 6.05
N LEU A 124 0.80 -3.84 6.23
CA LEU A 124 2.15 -4.39 6.19
C LEU A 124 2.81 -4.16 4.83
N ALA A 125 2.11 -4.44 3.72
CA ALA A 125 2.61 -4.17 2.38
C ALA A 125 2.95 -2.69 2.18
N SER A 126 2.10 -1.78 2.68
CA SER A 126 2.32 -0.33 2.63
C SER A 126 3.56 0.10 3.43
N PHE A 127 3.76 -0.41 4.65
CA PHE A 127 4.93 -0.13 5.47
C PHE A 127 6.22 -0.66 4.82
N LEU A 128 6.18 -1.86 4.24
CA LEU A 128 7.33 -2.44 3.53
C LEU A 128 7.68 -1.63 2.27
N LEU A 129 6.69 -1.19 1.50
CA LEU A 129 6.89 -0.30 0.35
C LEU A 129 7.55 1.00 0.78
N PHE A 130 7.06 1.64 1.83
CA PHE A 130 7.64 2.87 2.36
C PHE A 130 9.07 2.65 2.86
N GLY A 131 9.27 1.66 3.74
CA GLY A 131 10.58 1.37 4.34
C GLY A 131 11.64 1.05 3.28
N LEU A 132 11.30 0.23 2.27
CA LEU A 132 12.20 -0.08 1.16
C LEU A 132 12.47 1.15 0.30
N THR A 133 11.47 1.97 0.01
CA THR A 133 11.66 3.20 -0.79
C THR A 133 12.61 4.16 -0.09
N VAL A 134 12.48 4.35 1.23
CA VAL A 134 13.36 5.22 2.02
C VAL A 134 14.78 4.64 2.10
N THR A 135 14.93 3.39 2.49
CA THR A 135 16.26 2.77 2.71
C THR A 135 17.05 2.61 1.41
N THR A 136 16.36 2.44 0.28
CA THR A 136 16.99 2.26 -1.02
C THR A 136 16.96 3.52 -1.90
N TRP A 137 16.61 4.67 -1.33
CA TRP A 137 16.48 5.96 -2.04
C TRP A 137 17.64 6.27 -2.99
N LYS A 138 18.89 6.12 -2.50
CA LYS A 138 20.10 6.38 -3.29
C LYS A 138 20.22 5.51 -4.53
N ARG A 139 19.55 4.36 -4.57
CA ARG A 139 19.56 3.42 -5.71
C ARG A 139 18.44 3.72 -6.71
N LEU A 140 17.33 4.28 -6.24
CA LEU A 140 16.19 4.66 -7.07
C LEU A 140 16.45 5.96 -7.84
N VAL A 141 17.19 6.89 -7.24
CA VAL A 141 17.51 8.18 -7.85
C VAL A 141 18.72 8.05 -8.77
N PRO A 142 18.68 8.63 -10.00
CA PRO A 142 19.86 8.71 -10.88
C PRO A 142 21.01 9.42 -10.17
N GLN A 143 22.17 8.80 -10.14
CA GLN A 143 23.38 9.44 -9.61
C GLN A 143 23.85 10.51 -10.59
N PRO A 144 24.35 11.69 -10.12
CA PRO A 144 25.02 12.63 -10.99
C PRO A 144 26.26 11.95 -11.62
N PRO A 145 26.64 12.33 -12.85
CA PRO A 145 27.87 11.83 -13.45
C PRO A 145 29.03 12.12 -12.50
N ALA A 146 29.91 11.14 -12.29
CA ALA A 146 31.12 11.33 -11.52
C ALA A 146 31.90 12.48 -12.19
N VAL A 147 32.11 13.58 -11.48
CA VAL A 147 33.05 14.62 -11.93
C VAL A 147 34.43 14.01 -11.77
N ILE A 148 34.99 13.56 -12.88
CA ILE A 148 36.39 13.12 -12.93
C ILE A 148 37.25 14.38 -12.78
N PRO A 149 38.13 14.45 -11.78
CA PRO A 149 39.02 15.57 -11.57
C PRO A 149 40.03 15.73 -12.70
#